data_dfa7544568b1249e026d74aabdff76c5
#
_entry.id   dfa7544568b1249e026d74aabdff76c5
#
_cell.length_a   1.000
_cell.length_b   1.000
_cell.length_c   1.000
_cell.angle_alpha   90.00
_cell.angle_beta   90.00
_cell.angle_gamma   90.00
#
_symmetry.space_group_name_H-M   'P 1'
#
loop_
_entity.id
_entity.type
_entity.pdbx_description
1 polymer ?
#
loop_
_entity_poly.entity_id
_entity_poly.type
_entity_poly.pdbx_seq_one_letter_code
_entity_poly.pdbx_strand_id
1 'polypeptide(L)' 'MKKSFLVNNNFLNSRLDKWFRHNVCELPQSLIEKNLRRGNIKVNNKKKKSSYRLIENDQITIHNFNFKIQENVKV' A
#
# COMPACT_ATOMS: atom_id res chain seq x y z
N MET A 1 12.65 7.01 3.35
CA MET A 1 11.90 7.66 2.38
C MET A 1 10.43 7.47 2.57
N LYS A 2 9.64 8.48 2.30
CA LYS A 2 8.23 8.43 2.56
C LYS A 2 7.43 8.97 1.40
N LYS A 3 6.36 8.30 1.05
CA LYS A 3 5.47 8.77 0.00
C LYS A 3 4.04 8.74 0.50
N SER A 4 3.26 9.72 0.10
CA SER A 4 1.87 9.79 0.49
C SER A 4 0.98 9.80 -0.73
N PHE A 5 -0.15 9.12 -0.63
CA PHE A 5 -1.10 9.03 -1.71
C PHE A 5 -2.49 9.31 -1.17
N LEU A 6 -3.32 9.98 -1.96
CA LEU A 6 -4.69 10.21 -1.55
C LEU A 6 -5.59 9.31 -2.37
N VAL A 7 -6.51 8.63 -1.73
CA VAL A 7 -7.38 7.70 -2.41
C VAL A 7 -8.39 8.46 -3.24
N ASN A 8 -8.52 8.11 -4.53
CA ASN A 8 -9.47 8.77 -5.37
C ASN A 8 -10.70 7.91 -5.57
N ASN A 9 -11.69 8.42 -6.28
CA ASN A 9 -12.93 7.73 -6.43
C ASN A 9 -12.87 6.38 -7.10
N ASN A 10 -11.83 6.12 -7.88
CA ASN A 10 -11.76 4.84 -8.57
C ASN A 10 -11.50 3.68 -7.63
N PHE A 11 -11.04 3.96 -6.43
CA PHE A 11 -10.69 2.90 -5.52
C PHE A 11 -11.50 2.89 -4.23
N LEU A 12 -12.65 3.57 -4.22
CA LEU A 12 -13.49 3.52 -3.05
C LEU A 12 -13.98 2.10 -2.82
N ASN A 13 -13.94 1.65 -1.59
CA ASN A 13 -14.34 0.33 -1.19
C ASN A 13 -13.41 -0.76 -1.70
N SER A 14 -12.28 -0.42 -2.27
CA SER A 14 -11.30 -1.42 -2.67
C SER A 14 -10.48 -1.83 -1.47
N ARG A 15 -9.98 -3.05 -1.51
CA ARG A 15 -9.12 -3.50 -0.44
C ARG A 15 -7.80 -2.77 -0.54
N LEU A 16 -7.17 -2.55 0.60
CA LEU A 16 -5.91 -1.84 0.65
C LEU A 16 -4.84 -2.55 -0.16
N ASP A 17 -4.78 -3.87 -0.09
CA ASP A 17 -3.77 -4.62 -0.82
C ASP A 17 -3.97 -4.47 -2.33
N LYS A 18 -5.22 -4.41 -2.79
CA LYS A 18 -5.48 -4.26 -4.20
C LYS A 18 -5.06 -2.87 -4.64
N TRP A 19 -5.36 -1.86 -3.85
CA TRP A 19 -4.98 -0.50 -4.15
C TRP A 19 -3.46 -0.40 -4.27
N PHE A 20 -2.75 -1.05 -3.35
CA PHE A 20 -1.31 -1.00 -3.34
C PHE A 20 -0.74 -1.58 -4.62
N ARG A 21 -1.25 -2.72 -5.07
CA ARG A 21 -0.74 -3.33 -6.28
C ARG A 21 -0.98 -2.47 -7.50
N HIS A 22 -2.08 -1.76 -7.54
CA HIS A 22 -2.38 -0.94 -8.69
C HIS A 22 -1.66 0.40 -8.70
N ASN A 23 -1.39 0.95 -7.55
CA ASN A 23 -0.86 2.31 -7.48
C ASN A 23 0.59 2.43 -7.06
N VAL A 24 1.15 1.43 -6.46
CA VAL A 24 2.52 1.50 -5.98
C VAL A 24 3.38 0.51 -6.74
N CYS A 25 3.21 -0.75 -6.49
CA CYS A 25 3.89 -1.77 -7.28
C CYS A 25 3.32 -3.12 -6.92
N GLU A 26 3.53 -4.08 -7.82
CA GLU A 26 2.99 -5.39 -7.61
C GLU A 26 3.90 -6.18 -6.73
N LEU A 27 3.47 -6.50 -5.54
CA LEU A 27 4.23 -7.31 -4.62
C LEU A 27 3.44 -8.55 -4.30
N PRO A 28 4.09 -9.64 -3.94
CA PRO A 28 3.39 -10.81 -3.45
C PRO A 28 2.58 -10.43 -2.22
N GLN A 29 1.48 -11.11 -2.01
CA GLN A 29 0.59 -10.82 -0.89
C GLN A 29 1.34 -10.85 0.44
N SER A 30 2.23 -11.82 0.61
CA SER A 30 2.94 -11.94 1.88
C SER A 30 3.81 -10.73 2.17
N LEU A 31 4.39 -10.14 1.14
CA LEU A 31 5.22 -8.97 1.35
C LEU A 31 4.37 -7.74 1.66
N ILE A 32 3.21 -7.61 1.02
CA ILE A 32 2.32 -6.51 1.31
C ILE A 32 1.89 -6.61 2.77
N GLU A 33 1.50 -7.81 3.20
CA GLU A 33 1.05 -7.98 4.57
C GLU A 33 2.17 -7.74 5.57
N LYS A 34 3.38 -8.12 5.23
CA LYS A 34 4.49 -7.91 6.10
C LYS A 34 4.74 -6.42 6.29
N ASN A 35 4.66 -5.65 5.21
CA ASN A 35 4.88 -4.23 5.31
C ASN A 35 3.75 -3.51 6.05
N LEU A 36 2.53 -4.01 5.92
CA LEU A 36 1.43 -3.45 6.66
C LEU A 36 1.63 -3.72 8.16
N ARG A 37 2.06 -4.93 8.49
CA ARG A 37 2.24 -5.30 9.88
C ARG A 37 3.37 -4.50 10.51
N ARG A 38 4.40 -4.19 9.75
CA ARG A 38 5.53 -3.45 10.28
C ARG A 38 5.25 -1.94 10.38
N GLY A 39 4.13 -1.50 9.79
CA GLY A 39 3.82 -0.08 9.83
C GLY A 39 4.49 0.70 8.72
N ASN A 40 5.04 0.01 7.71
CA ASN A 40 5.62 0.70 6.58
C ASN A 40 4.54 1.26 5.66
N ILE A 41 3.32 0.72 5.75
CA ILE A 41 2.19 1.22 4.98
C ILE A 41 1.11 1.56 6.00
N LYS A 42 0.69 2.81 6.04
CA LYS A 42 -0.32 3.24 6.99
C LYS A 42 -1.42 4.02 6.28
N VAL A 43 -2.62 3.99 6.83
CA VAL A 43 -3.74 4.75 6.31
C VAL A 43 -4.11 5.75 7.39
N ASN A 44 -4.04 7.04 7.06
CA ASN A 44 -4.30 8.12 8.00
C ASN A 44 -3.43 7.95 9.26
N ASN A 45 -2.17 7.54 9.03
CA ASN A 45 -1.18 7.35 10.07
C ASN A 45 -1.48 6.21 11.04
N LYS A 46 -2.32 5.27 10.63
CA LYS A 46 -2.64 4.13 11.46
C LYS A 46 -2.42 2.85 10.69
N LYS A 47 -2.01 1.79 11.38
CA LYS A 47 -1.84 0.49 10.75
C LYS A 47 -3.20 -0.08 10.42
N LYS A 48 -3.33 -0.67 9.25
CA LYS A 48 -4.56 -1.31 8.83
C LYS A 48 -4.24 -2.67 8.23
N LYS A 49 -5.25 -3.53 8.16
CA LYS A 49 -5.05 -4.85 7.56
C LYS A 49 -5.18 -4.76 6.06
N SER A 50 -4.67 -5.75 5.37
CA SER A 50 -4.74 -5.76 3.91
C SER A 50 -6.16 -5.74 3.39
N SER A 51 -7.10 -6.25 4.18
CA SER A 51 -8.50 -6.29 3.78
C SER A 51 -9.25 -4.99 4.08
N TYR A 52 -8.57 -4.00 4.67
CA TYR A 52 -9.22 -2.74 4.98
C TYR A 52 -9.79 -2.13 3.72
N ARG A 53 -11.02 -1.67 3.76
CA ARG A 53 -11.66 -1.07 2.60
C ARG A 53 -11.47 0.44 2.63
N LEU A 54 -10.96 0.97 1.52
CA LEU A 54 -10.63 2.39 1.47
C LEU A 54 -11.87 3.24 1.33
N ILE A 55 -11.82 4.43 1.90
CA ILE A 55 -12.92 5.37 1.78
C ILE A 55 -12.35 6.68 1.26
N GLU A 56 -13.24 7.55 0.86
CA GLU A 56 -12.83 8.80 0.26
C GLU A 56 -11.97 9.61 1.21
N ASN A 57 -10.94 10.21 0.67
CA ASN A 57 -10.02 11.04 1.43
C ASN A 57 -9.06 10.28 2.35
N ASP A 58 -9.02 8.96 2.26
CA ASP A 58 -8.02 8.21 3.01
C ASP A 58 -6.65 8.61 2.47
N GLN A 59 -5.72 8.84 3.36
CA GLN A 59 -4.37 9.16 2.96
C GLN A 59 -3.46 8.00 3.31
N ILE A 60 -2.81 7.43 2.31
CA ILE A 60 -1.97 6.27 2.53
C ILE A 60 -0.52 6.73 2.49
N THR A 61 0.22 6.42 3.53
CA THR A 61 1.61 6.82 3.64
C THR A 61 2.48 5.57 3.65
N ILE A 62 3.52 5.57 2.83
CA ILE A 62 4.41 4.44 2.73
C ILE A 62 5.79 4.89 3.19
N HIS A 63 6.31 4.20 4.20
CA HIS A 63 7.60 4.50 4.75
C HIS A 63 8.61 3.48 4.27
N ASN A 64 9.87 3.82 4.24
CA ASN A 64 10.94 2.90 3.88
C ASN A 64 10.66 2.23 2.55
N PHE A 65 10.27 3.08 1.59
CA PHE A 65 9.84 2.57 0.32
C PHE A 65 10.99 2.11 -0.53
N ASN A 66 11.16 0.82 -0.70
CA ASN A 66 12.16 0.34 -1.59
C ASN A 66 11.64 -0.84 -2.36
N PHE A 67 10.42 -0.71 -2.84
CA PHE A 67 9.77 -1.80 -3.53
C PHE A 67 10.21 -1.92 -4.98
N LYS A 68 10.95 -0.97 -5.47
CA LYS A 68 11.38 -1.05 -6.83
C LYS A 68 12.24 -2.23 -7.10
N ILE A 69 12.76 -2.80 -6.09
CA ILE A 69 13.52 -3.93 -6.22
C ILE A 69 12.94 -4.98 -7.01
N GLN A 70 11.71 -5.11 -6.93
CA GLN A 70 11.08 -6.07 -7.61
C GLN A 70 11.37 -6.17 -9.00
N GLU A 71 11.54 -5.15 -9.65
CA GLU A 71 11.75 -5.19 -10.98
C GLU A 71 12.93 -5.87 -11.41
N ASN A 72 13.87 -5.95 -10.64
CA ASN A 72 15.07 -6.48 -11.04
C ASN A 72 15.14 -7.88 -10.94
N VAL A 73 14.36 -8.33 -10.20
CA VAL A 73 14.35 -9.64 -10.01
C VAL A 73 14.31 -10.46 -11.14
N LYS A 74 13.81 -10.21 -11.97
CA LYS A 74 13.70 -10.98 -12.94
C LYS A 74 14.73 -11.35 -13.57
N VAL A 75 15.15 -11.54 -13.75
CA VAL A 75 16.20 -11.84 -14.35
C VAL A 75 16.69 -12.69 -14.18
#